data_c01ce9cdfa64ecacfe22410a4afac343
#
_entry.id   c01ce9cdfa64ecacfe22410a4afac343
#
_cell.length_a   1.000
_cell.length_b   1.000
_cell.length_c   1.000
_cell.angle_alpha   90.00
_cell.angle_beta   90.00
_cell.angle_gamma   90.00
#
_symmetry.space_group_name_H-M   'P 1'
#
loop_
_entity.id
_entity.type
_entity.pdbx_description
1 polymer ?
#
loop_
_entity_poly.entity_id
_entity_poly.type
_entity_poly.pdbx_seq_one_letter_code
_entity_poly.pdbx_strand_id
1 'polypeptide(L)'
;GLTTVLDIKIKDYPCHAAGKPVGMIPNCAATRHAHFTLDGSGVANIIAPKLEDYPEVTWDSSTSKRVDLDNITQEEMNAWQPGDTLLLNGTIYTGRDAAHKRMVDMLNNGEELPVDLKGKFIYYVGPVDPVGDEVVGPAGPTTATRMDKFTRQVLEATGLYGMIGK
;
A
#
# COMPACT_ATOMS: atom_id res chain seq x y z
N GLY A 1 17.13 -17.64 -0.53
CA GLY A 1 16.61 -18.27 0.67
C GLY A 1 15.92 -19.58 0.33
N LEU A 2 15.97 -20.52 1.26
CA LEU A 2 15.26 -21.78 1.12
C LEU A 2 13.79 -21.57 1.50
N THR A 3 12.88 -22.09 0.68
CA THR A 3 11.46 -22.10 1.01
C THR A 3 11.15 -23.41 1.75
N THR A 4 10.60 -23.31 2.95
CA THR A 4 10.12 -24.45 3.72
C THR A 4 8.61 -24.50 3.64
N VAL A 5 8.07 -25.63 3.16
CA VAL A 5 6.63 -25.88 3.19
C VAL A 5 6.30 -26.56 4.51
N LEU A 6 5.50 -25.89 5.35
CA LEU A 6 5.09 -26.41 6.65
C LEU A 6 3.80 -27.21 6.60
N ASP A 7 2.89 -26.83 5.72
CA ASP A 7 1.62 -27.51 5.56
C ASP A 7 1.03 -27.21 4.16
N ILE A 8 0.22 -28.12 3.64
CA ILE A 8 -0.52 -27.95 2.39
C ILE A 8 -1.98 -28.30 2.65
N LYS A 9 -2.86 -27.32 2.48
CA LYS A 9 -4.31 -27.52 2.55
C LYS A 9 -4.94 -27.22 1.20
N ILE A 10 -5.67 -28.18 0.68
CA ILE A 10 -6.39 -28.05 -0.58
C ILE A 10 -7.88 -27.96 -0.26
N LYS A 11 -8.51 -26.91 -0.75
CA LYS A 11 -9.97 -26.76 -0.71
C LYS A 11 -10.48 -26.54 -2.12
N ASP A 12 -11.51 -27.26 -2.46
CA ASP A 12 -12.19 -27.14 -3.72
C ASP A 12 -13.42 -26.24 -3.55
N TYR A 13 -13.49 -25.20 -4.38
CA TYR A 13 -14.61 -24.28 -4.41
C TYR A 13 -15.12 -24.07 -5.83
N PRO A 14 -16.42 -24.06 -6.04
CA PRO A 14 -16.96 -23.67 -7.33
C PRO A 14 -16.53 -22.22 -7.62
N CYS A 15 -15.83 -22.06 -8.75
CA CYS A 15 -15.32 -20.77 -9.18
C CYS A 15 -15.58 -20.59 -10.67
N HIS A 16 -16.02 -19.40 -11.05
CA HIS A 16 -16.22 -19.03 -12.44
C HIS A 16 -14.92 -18.63 -13.17
N ALA A 17 -13.81 -18.53 -12.45
CA ALA A 17 -12.50 -18.24 -13.02
C ALA A 17 -11.72 -19.53 -13.26
N ALA A 18 -10.95 -19.57 -14.34
CA ALA A 18 -10.16 -20.74 -14.76
C ALA A 18 -9.02 -21.11 -13.79
N GLY A 19 -8.64 -20.22 -12.92
CA GLY A 19 -7.66 -20.44 -11.87
C GLY A 19 -7.38 -19.14 -11.13
N LYS A 20 -7.34 -19.21 -9.82
CA LYS A 20 -6.97 -18.08 -8.96
C LYS A 20 -5.84 -18.54 -8.05
N PRO A 21 -4.58 -18.19 -8.35
CA PRO A 21 -3.50 -18.46 -7.42
C PRO A 21 -3.71 -17.63 -6.15
N VAL A 22 -3.74 -18.30 -5.01
CA VAL A 22 -3.83 -17.65 -3.69
C VAL A 22 -2.57 -17.98 -2.94
N GLY A 23 -1.77 -16.95 -2.65
CA GLY A 23 -0.66 -17.04 -1.73
C GLY A 23 -1.08 -16.50 -0.37
N MET A 24 -0.87 -17.27 0.67
CA MET A 24 -1.08 -16.83 2.04
C MET A 24 0.24 -16.84 2.78
N ILE A 25 0.61 -15.71 3.36
CA ILE A 25 1.73 -15.61 4.28
C ILE A 25 1.13 -15.42 5.68
N PRO A 26 0.97 -16.50 6.46
CA PRO A 26 0.28 -16.42 7.76
C PRO A 26 1.06 -15.62 8.80
N ASN A 27 2.36 -15.50 8.62
CA ASN A 27 3.24 -14.71 9.48
C ASN A 27 4.11 -13.80 8.61
N CYS A 28 3.77 -12.53 8.58
CA CYS A 28 4.57 -11.51 7.92
C CYS A 28 5.60 -10.96 8.92
N ALA A 29 6.88 -10.94 8.53
CA ALA A 29 7.95 -10.39 9.37
C ALA A 29 7.76 -8.91 9.71
N ALA A 30 6.96 -8.18 8.93
CA ALA A 30 6.62 -6.78 9.19
C ALA A 30 5.59 -6.59 10.31
N THR A 31 4.77 -7.62 10.58
CA THR A 31 3.67 -7.53 11.57
C THR A 31 3.70 -8.64 12.60
N ARG A 32 4.22 -9.80 12.23
CA ARG A 32 4.25 -10.99 13.09
C ARG A 32 5.54 -11.76 12.83
N HIS A 33 6.22 -12.13 13.87
CA HIS A 33 7.36 -13.03 13.79
C HIS A 33 7.33 -13.95 15.01
N ALA A 34 7.88 -15.15 14.83
CA ALA A 34 8.11 -16.09 15.88
C ALA A 34 9.53 -16.65 15.77
N HIS A 35 10.22 -16.74 16.89
CA HIS A 35 11.53 -17.35 16.96
C HIS A 35 11.40 -18.69 17.69
N PHE A 36 11.98 -19.72 17.10
CA PHE A 36 12.05 -21.04 17.72
C PHE A 36 13.29 -21.77 17.24
N THR A 37 13.75 -22.70 18.03
CA THR A 37 14.90 -23.54 17.70
C THR A 37 14.42 -24.91 17.26
N LEU A 38 14.92 -25.39 16.13
CA LEU A 38 14.71 -26.75 15.67
C LEU A 38 15.88 -27.60 16.17
N ASP A 39 15.65 -28.32 17.22
CA ASP A 39 16.65 -29.20 17.86
C ASP A 39 16.33 -30.70 17.75
N GLY A 40 15.25 -31.03 17.02
CA GLY A 40 14.78 -32.41 16.85
C GLY A 40 13.85 -32.91 17.97
N SER A 41 13.54 -32.11 18.97
CA SER A 41 12.67 -32.49 20.09
C SER A 41 11.16 -32.47 19.74
N GLY A 42 10.82 -32.04 18.52
CA GLY A 42 9.44 -31.93 18.06
C GLY A 42 8.98 -30.50 17.83
N VAL A 43 7.68 -30.29 17.82
CA VAL A 43 7.10 -28.96 17.61
C VAL A 43 7.29 -28.12 18.86
N ALA A 44 8.09 -27.06 18.75
CA ALA A 44 8.26 -26.11 19.84
C ALA A 44 6.93 -25.37 20.15
N ASN A 45 6.71 -25.07 21.42
CA ASN A 45 5.63 -24.18 21.82
C ASN A 45 5.99 -22.76 21.36
N ILE A 46 5.32 -22.32 20.31
CA ILE A 46 5.45 -20.95 19.80
C ILE A 46 4.54 -20.06 20.65
N ILE A 47 5.16 -19.24 21.48
CA ILE A 47 4.43 -18.23 22.25
C ILE A 47 4.13 -17.07 21.32
N ALA A 48 2.85 -16.75 21.13
CA ALA A 48 2.49 -15.57 20.36
C ALA A 48 3.04 -14.30 21.05
N PRO A 49 3.71 -13.41 20.29
CA PRO A 49 4.20 -12.17 20.87
C PRO A 49 3.01 -11.34 21.36
N LYS A 50 3.17 -10.73 22.52
CA LYS A 50 2.18 -9.82 23.06
C LYS A 50 2.52 -8.40 22.62
N LEU A 51 1.50 -7.59 22.35
CA LEU A 51 1.69 -6.20 21.95
C LEU A 51 2.47 -5.39 23.03
N GLU A 52 2.29 -5.75 24.28
CA GLU A 52 2.95 -5.16 25.45
C GLU A 52 4.48 -5.36 25.44
N ASP A 53 4.97 -6.39 24.74
CA ASP A 53 6.42 -6.70 24.65
C ASP A 53 7.16 -5.75 23.67
N TYR A 54 6.43 -4.94 22.92
CA TYR A 54 6.99 -4.01 21.95
C TYR A 54 6.97 -2.57 22.49
N PRO A 55 8.04 -1.80 22.24
CA PRO A 55 8.04 -0.41 22.65
C PRO A 55 6.94 0.36 21.95
N GLU A 56 6.25 1.24 22.67
CA GLU A 56 5.36 2.20 22.05
C GLU A 56 6.16 3.06 21.07
N VAL A 57 5.72 3.06 19.83
CA VAL A 57 6.29 3.95 18.81
C VAL A 57 5.66 5.33 19.03
N THR A 58 6.38 6.20 19.71
CA THR A 58 6.00 7.60 19.82
C THR A 58 6.44 8.33 18.56
N TRP A 59 5.49 8.84 17.82
CA TRP A 59 5.76 9.66 16.65
C TRP A 59 5.79 11.15 17.05
N ASP A 60 6.95 11.76 16.94
CA ASP A 60 7.08 13.22 17.10
C ASP A 60 6.85 13.92 15.76
N SER A 61 5.67 14.49 15.62
CA SER A 61 5.29 15.26 14.42
C SER A 61 5.63 16.75 14.53
N SER A 62 6.27 17.18 15.61
CA SER A 62 6.51 18.60 15.87
C SER A 62 7.42 19.28 14.84
N THR A 63 8.31 18.50 14.21
CA THR A 63 9.24 18.99 13.17
C THR A 63 8.72 18.83 11.75
N SER A 64 7.57 18.17 11.58
CA SER A 64 7.03 17.87 10.25
C SER A 64 6.19 19.02 9.71
N LYS A 65 6.42 19.40 8.46
CA LYS A 65 5.63 20.43 7.78
C LYS A 65 4.23 19.90 7.47
N ARG A 66 3.19 20.60 7.92
CA ARG A 66 1.80 20.28 7.54
C ARG A 66 1.52 20.79 6.14
N VAL A 67 0.91 19.95 5.33
CA VAL A 67 0.56 20.23 3.94
C VAL A 67 -0.91 19.93 3.72
N ASP A 68 -1.62 20.86 3.13
CA ASP A 68 -3.01 20.69 2.68
C ASP A 68 -3.01 20.39 1.18
N LEU A 69 -3.25 19.14 0.82
CA LEU A 69 -3.24 18.66 -0.55
C LEU A 69 -4.39 19.19 -1.41
N ASP A 70 -5.46 19.65 -0.78
CA ASP A 70 -6.61 20.21 -1.52
C ASP A 70 -6.36 21.64 -1.99
N ASN A 71 -5.44 22.36 -1.32
CA ASN A 71 -5.12 23.77 -1.61
C ASN A 71 -3.66 24.01 -1.98
N ILE A 72 -2.85 22.95 -2.14
CA ILE A 72 -1.43 23.07 -2.43
C ILE A 72 -1.18 23.70 -3.80
N THR A 73 -0.14 24.55 -3.86
CA THR A 73 0.31 25.16 -5.11
C THR A 73 1.53 24.44 -5.68
N GLN A 74 1.75 24.60 -6.99
CA GLN A 74 2.94 24.08 -7.65
C GLN A 74 4.22 24.66 -7.07
N GLU A 75 4.20 25.94 -6.67
CA GLU A 75 5.35 26.61 -6.06
C GLU A 75 5.70 26.00 -4.69
N GLU A 76 4.69 25.67 -3.89
CA GLU A 76 4.90 24.99 -2.62
C GLU A 76 5.50 23.60 -2.80
N MET A 77 5.01 22.83 -3.77
CA MET A 77 5.59 21.53 -4.09
C MET A 77 7.03 21.63 -4.58
N ASN A 78 7.33 22.62 -5.43
CA ASN A 78 8.67 22.84 -5.95
C ASN A 78 9.68 23.25 -4.87
N ALA A 79 9.20 23.74 -3.72
CA ALA A 79 10.03 24.07 -2.58
C ALA A 79 10.43 22.86 -1.72
N TRP A 80 9.79 21.70 -1.92
CA TRP A 80 10.12 20.48 -1.18
C TRP A 80 11.48 19.93 -1.58
N GLN A 81 12.19 19.42 -0.58
CA GLN A 81 13.49 18.80 -0.79
C GLN A 81 13.45 17.31 -0.46
N PRO A 82 14.25 16.49 -1.16
CA PRO A 82 14.43 15.10 -0.78
C PRO A 82 14.86 14.97 0.69
N GLY A 83 14.12 14.18 1.46
CA GLY A 83 14.34 14.00 2.90
C GLY A 83 13.41 14.83 3.78
N ASP A 84 12.61 15.74 3.22
CA ASP A 84 11.59 16.45 3.99
C ASP A 84 10.56 15.48 4.55
N THR A 85 10.15 15.72 5.79
CA THR A 85 9.04 15.00 6.42
C THR A 85 7.78 15.85 6.38
N LEU A 86 6.76 15.35 5.70
CA LEU A 86 5.52 16.06 5.47
C LEU A 86 4.35 15.34 6.13
N LEU A 87 3.46 16.09 6.77
CA LEU A 87 2.16 15.62 7.25
C LEU A 87 1.09 16.03 6.24
N LEU A 88 0.71 15.10 5.40
CA LEU A 88 -0.25 15.32 4.34
C LEU A 88 -1.67 15.27 4.90
N ASN A 89 -2.47 16.29 4.59
CA ASN A 89 -3.88 16.37 4.91
C ASN A 89 -4.65 16.67 3.62
N GLY A 90 -5.91 16.27 3.55
CA GLY A 90 -6.76 16.50 2.40
C GLY A 90 -7.13 15.22 1.65
N THR A 91 -7.63 15.38 0.46
CA THR A 91 -8.16 14.30 -0.38
C THR A 91 -7.03 13.61 -1.16
N ILE A 92 -6.94 12.31 -1.01
CA ILE A 92 -6.00 11.45 -1.76
C ILE A 92 -6.78 10.35 -2.44
N TYR A 93 -6.53 10.15 -3.73
CA TYR A 93 -7.04 8.97 -4.43
C TYR A 93 -6.17 7.75 -4.13
N THR A 94 -6.78 6.58 -4.09
CA THR A 94 -6.04 5.32 -3.96
C THR A 94 -6.09 4.54 -5.26
N GLY A 95 -4.97 3.97 -5.67
CA GLY A 95 -4.92 3.17 -6.89
C GLY A 95 -3.65 2.35 -7.00
N ARG A 96 -3.79 1.13 -7.52
CA ARG A 96 -2.69 0.20 -7.77
C ARG A 96 -2.71 -0.26 -9.23
N ASP A 97 -2.10 -1.42 -9.51
CA ASP A 97 -1.87 -1.96 -10.86
C ASP A 97 -3.12 -1.91 -11.76
N ALA A 98 -4.24 -2.42 -11.25
CA ALA A 98 -5.46 -2.51 -12.04
C ALA A 98 -6.03 -1.13 -12.38
N ALA A 99 -6.00 -0.20 -11.40
CA ALA A 99 -6.45 1.17 -11.61
C ALA A 99 -5.57 1.89 -12.64
N HIS A 100 -4.23 1.80 -12.50
CA HIS A 100 -3.30 2.42 -13.43
C HIS A 100 -3.42 1.85 -14.84
N LYS A 101 -3.52 0.51 -14.97
CA LYS A 101 -3.74 -0.13 -16.26
C LYS A 101 -5.03 0.38 -16.91
N ARG A 102 -6.13 0.42 -16.15
CA ARG A 102 -7.41 0.90 -16.66
C ARG A 102 -7.34 2.36 -17.11
N MET A 103 -6.73 3.24 -16.31
CA MET A 103 -6.54 4.64 -16.68
C MET A 103 -5.76 4.77 -17.99
N VAL A 104 -4.65 4.05 -18.11
CA VAL A 104 -3.82 4.08 -19.32
C VAL A 104 -4.57 3.52 -20.54
N ASP A 105 -5.30 2.43 -20.39
CA ASP A 105 -6.11 1.87 -21.47
C ASP A 105 -7.17 2.90 -21.94
N MET A 106 -7.85 3.57 -21.02
CA MET A 106 -8.83 4.62 -21.33
C MET A 106 -8.18 5.81 -22.04
N LEU A 107 -7.06 6.31 -21.52
CA LEU A 107 -6.31 7.39 -22.14
C LEU A 107 -5.85 7.05 -23.57
N ASN A 108 -5.39 5.85 -23.80
CA ASN A 108 -4.97 5.37 -25.12
C ASN A 108 -6.15 5.25 -26.10
N ASN A 109 -7.34 4.97 -25.60
CA ASN A 109 -8.56 4.92 -26.40
C ASN A 109 -9.21 6.31 -26.62
N GLY A 110 -8.68 7.37 -26.02
CA GLY A 110 -9.26 8.71 -26.04
C GLY A 110 -10.53 8.86 -25.21
N GLU A 111 -10.70 7.97 -24.21
CA GLU A 111 -11.82 7.99 -23.27
C GLU A 111 -11.52 8.95 -22.11
N GLU A 112 -12.57 9.57 -21.58
CA GLU A 112 -12.47 10.37 -20.35
C GLU A 112 -12.29 9.47 -19.12
N LEU A 113 -11.43 9.88 -18.20
CA LEU A 113 -11.28 9.18 -16.93
C LEU A 113 -12.51 9.40 -16.03
N PRO A 114 -12.87 8.40 -15.20
CA PRO A 114 -14.04 8.50 -14.32
C PRO A 114 -13.87 9.52 -13.19
N VAL A 115 -12.67 10.06 -13.01
CA VAL A 115 -12.32 11.04 -11.99
C VAL A 115 -11.35 12.07 -12.57
N ASP A 116 -11.50 13.33 -12.15
CA ASP A 116 -10.54 14.37 -12.47
C ASP A 116 -9.32 14.24 -11.55
N LEU A 117 -8.17 13.98 -12.15
CA LEU A 117 -6.89 13.82 -11.43
C LEU A 117 -6.03 15.09 -11.44
N LYS A 118 -6.47 16.14 -12.12
CA LYS A 118 -5.69 17.38 -12.21
C LYS A 118 -5.47 17.98 -10.82
N GLY A 119 -4.21 18.22 -10.48
CA GLY A 119 -3.85 18.78 -9.18
C GLY A 119 -4.05 17.84 -8.00
N LYS A 120 -4.25 16.55 -8.22
CA LYS A 120 -4.50 15.55 -7.17
C LYS A 120 -3.29 14.66 -6.94
N PHE A 121 -3.40 13.82 -5.91
CA PHE A 121 -2.39 12.83 -5.55
C PHE A 121 -2.99 11.43 -5.55
N ILE A 122 -2.19 10.45 -5.96
CA ILE A 122 -2.53 9.03 -5.88
C ILE A 122 -1.63 8.34 -4.87
N TYR A 123 -2.23 7.62 -3.93
CA TYR A 123 -1.55 6.73 -3.01
C TYR A 123 -1.61 5.30 -3.53
N TYR A 124 -0.45 4.68 -3.68
CA TYR A 124 -0.30 3.33 -4.25
C TYR A 124 -0.73 2.24 -3.26
N VAL A 125 -1.97 2.29 -2.87
CA VAL A 125 -2.55 1.41 -1.87
C VAL A 125 -3.91 0.87 -2.32
N GLY A 126 -4.27 -0.30 -1.79
CA GLY A 126 -5.64 -0.79 -1.78
C GLY A 126 -6.05 -0.92 -0.32
N PRO A 127 -6.78 0.06 0.22
CA PRO A 127 -7.27 -0.02 1.58
C PRO A 127 -8.10 -1.28 1.81
N VAL A 128 -8.01 -1.83 3.01
CA VAL A 128 -8.92 -2.88 3.47
C VAL A 128 -10.20 -2.23 3.97
N ASP A 129 -11.30 -2.96 3.94
CA ASP A 129 -12.55 -2.47 4.48
C ASP A 129 -12.41 -2.14 5.98
N PRO A 130 -13.02 -1.04 6.43
CA PRO A 130 -12.96 -0.64 7.83
C PRO A 130 -13.68 -1.65 8.73
N VAL A 131 -13.25 -1.76 9.97
CA VAL A 131 -13.85 -2.60 10.99
C VAL A 131 -14.34 -1.72 12.15
N GLY A 132 -15.59 -1.92 12.57
CA GLY A 132 -16.20 -1.10 13.62
C GLY A 132 -16.35 0.36 13.20
N ASP A 133 -15.85 1.27 14.03
CA ASP A 133 -15.99 2.72 13.82
C ASP A 133 -14.81 3.34 13.02
N GLU A 134 -13.98 2.54 12.41
CA GLU A 134 -12.87 3.03 11.59
C GLU A 134 -13.39 3.73 10.33
N VAL A 135 -12.78 4.86 9.97
CA VAL A 135 -13.11 5.59 8.74
C VAL A 135 -12.61 4.84 7.50
N VAL A 136 -11.46 4.18 7.64
CA VAL A 136 -10.83 3.37 6.59
C VAL A 136 -10.02 2.26 7.27
N GLY A 137 -10.01 1.08 6.68
CA GLY A 137 -9.20 -0.03 7.17
C GLY A 137 -7.70 0.16 6.90
N PRO A 138 -6.87 -0.80 7.30
CA PRO A 138 -5.43 -0.75 7.08
C PRO A 138 -5.07 -0.41 5.65
N ALA A 139 -4.20 0.58 5.49
CA ALA A 139 -3.76 1.08 4.20
C ALA A 139 -2.25 1.28 4.22
N GLY A 140 -1.52 0.49 3.45
CA GLY A 140 -0.07 0.59 3.33
C GLY A 140 0.40 0.24 1.92
N PRO A 141 1.31 1.03 1.32
CA PRO A 141 1.82 0.72 -0.01
C PRO A 141 2.73 -0.49 0.07
N THR A 142 2.56 -1.42 -0.87
CA THR A 142 3.39 -2.63 -0.89
C THR A 142 4.54 -2.53 -1.88
N THR A 143 4.25 -2.28 -3.15
CA THR A 143 5.25 -2.26 -4.22
C THR A 143 4.94 -1.11 -5.16
N ALA A 144 5.58 0.03 -4.96
CA ALA A 144 5.37 1.21 -5.80
C ALA A 144 5.94 1.05 -7.20
N THR A 145 7.10 0.39 -7.34
CA THR A 145 7.81 0.22 -8.61
C THR A 145 7.01 -0.47 -9.72
N ARG A 146 5.97 -1.21 -9.37
CA ARG A 146 5.06 -1.80 -10.38
C ARG A 146 4.27 -0.75 -11.16
N MET A 147 4.09 0.43 -10.61
CA MET A 147 3.40 1.55 -11.25
C MET A 147 4.31 2.40 -12.13
N ASP A 148 5.64 2.24 -12.04
CA ASP A 148 6.61 3.08 -12.76
C ASP A 148 6.35 3.13 -14.27
N LYS A 149 5.99 2.00 -14.86
CA LYS A 149 5.66 1.90 -16.29
C LYS A 149 4.47 2.74 -16.73
N PHE A 150 3.60 3.14 -15.82
CA PHE A 150 2.42 3.96 -16.09
C PHE A 150 2.62 5.42 -15.69
N THR A 151 3.56 5.69 -14.79
CA THR A 151 3.74 6.96 -14.08
C THR A 151 3.83 8.14 -15.05
N ARG A 152 4.73 8.06 -16.01
CA ARG A 152 4.95 9.16 -16.95
C ARG A 152 3.68 9.51 -17.73
N GLN A 153 3.04 8.52 -18.31
CA GLN A 153 1.83 8.73 -19.12
C GLN A 153 0.69 9.30 -18.27
N VAL A 154 0.50 8.80 -17.05
CA VAL A 154 -0.57 9.30 -16.17
C VAL A 154 -0.29 10.74 -15.75
N LEU A 155 0.93 11.08 -15.34
CA LEU A 155 1.30 12.46 -14.98
C LEU A 155 1.10 13.44 -16.13
N GLU A 156 1.63 13.11 -17.32
CA GLU A 156 1.58 14.00 -18.48
C GLU A 156 0.16 14.18 -19.04
N ALA A 157 -0.65 13.12 -19.03
CA ALA A 157 -1.98 13.16 -19.62
C ALA A 157 -3.05 13.76 -18.69
N THR A 158 -2.87 13.67 -17.38
CA THR A 158 -3.93 14.04 -16.42
C THR A 158 -3.62 15.31 -15.62
N GLY A 159 -2.36 15.75 -15.60
CA GLY A 159 -1.95 16.84 -14.72
C GLY A 159 -1.96 16.48 -13.24
N LEU A 160 -1.85 15.19 -12.92
CA LEU A 160 -1.69 14.69 -11.56
C LEU A 160 -0.43 15.30 -10.93
N TYR A 161 -0.51 15.75 -9.69
CA TYR A 161 0.61 16.42 -9.02
C TYR A 161 1.64 15.44 -8.48
N GLY A 162 1.23 14.30 -7.97
CA GLY A 162 2.18 13.37 -7.43
C GLY A 162 1.61 12.01 -7.05
N MET A 163 2.53 11.13 -6.73
CA MET A 163 2.24 9.75 -6.37
C MET A 163 2.96 9.40 -5.08
N ILE A 164 2.26 8.72 -4.18
CA ILE A 164 2.76 8.33 -2.87
C ILE A 164 2.94 6.83 -2.86
N GLY A 165 4.13 6.39 -2.52
CA GLY A 165 4.48 4.97 -2.49
C GLY A 165 5.74 4.70 -1.69
N LYS A 166 6.25 3.48 -1.74
CA LYS A 166 7.51 3.09 -1.12
C LYS A 166 8.29 2.10 -1.97
#